data_23e844f378665a8d6a0b9c5026d7a5a1
#
_entry.id   23e844f378665a8d6a0b9c5026d7a5a1
#
_cell.length_a   1.000
_cell.length_b   1.000
_cell.length_c   1.000
_cell.angle_alpha   90.00
_cell.angle_beta   90.00
_cell.angle_gamma   90.00
#
_symmetry.space_group_name_H-M   'P 1'
#
loop_
_entity.id
_entity.type
_entity.pdbx_description
1 polymer ?
#
loop_
_entity_poly.entity_id
_entity_poly.type
_entity_poly.pdbx_seq_one_letter_code
_entity_poly.pdbx_strand_id
1 'polypeptide(L)'
;MKEMNRREFLTLTGAAVVALSLAGCGGTYAPPAPAAPTGKEAKVLEAINKYRGALPALTPDSGLDPAMKIVVKLAKGDIEYNEANMNALVAAAADYKGIWKPIGIRMDNDSTHATPVCVYSDNAEDMALSLNNLLDEGDKAKLSSSAITLVNIKTFEHKGTTYWVALIAEGKVKP
;
A
#
# COMPACT_ATOMS: atom_id res chain seq x y z
N MET A 1 -40.55 -21.54 -0.44
CA MET A 1 -39.16 -21.22 -0.82
C MET A 1 -39.18 -19.83 -1.45
N LYS A 2 -38.45 -18.87 -0.85
CA LYS A 2 -38.40 -17.49 -1.33
C LYS A 2 -37.37 -17.41 -2.44
N GLU A 3 -37.78 -17.05 -3.64
CA GLU A 3 -36.84 -16.90 -4.76
C GLU A 3 -35.87 -15.73 -4.50
N MET A 4 -34.58 -16.02 -4.49
CA MET A 4 -33.51 -15.06 -4.29
C MET A 4 -33.33 -14.22 -5.57
N ASN A 5 -33.41 -12.92 -5.45
CA ASN A 5 -33.32 -11.97 -6.56
C ASN A 5 -31.89 -11.93 -7.13
N ARG A 6 -31.74 -11.77 -8.45
CA ARG A 6 -30.44 -11.74 -9.17
C ARG A 6 -29.43 -10.74 -8.57
N ARG A 7 -29.88 -9.68 -7.92
CA ARG A 7 -29.01 -8.71 -7.23
C ARG A 7 -28.41 -9.25 -5.94
N GLU A 8 -29.13 -10.08 -5.19
CA GLU A 8 -28.62 -10.73 -3.97
C GLU A 8 -27.62 -11.83 -4.28
N PHE A 9 -27.76 -12.51 -5.43
CA PHE A 9 -26.80 -13.50 -5.88
C PHE A 9 -25.43 -12.88 -6.26
N LEU A 10 -25.42 -11.70 -6.90
CA LEU A 10 -24.20 -11.01 -7.30
C LEU A 10 -23.42 -10.40 -6.13
N THR A 11 -24.09 -10.05 -5.03
CA THR A 11 -23.43 -9.57 -3.80
C THR A 11 -22.84 -10.72 -2.98
N LEU A 12 -23.42 -11.91 -3.03
CA LEU A 12 -22.89 -13.08 -2.31
C LEU A 12 -21.71 -13.76 -3.05
N THR A 13 -21.71 -13.71 -4.39
CA THR A 13 -20.64 -14.33 -5.21
C THR A 13 -19.39 -13.47 -5.34
N GLY A 14 -19.47 -12.17 -5.11
CA GLY A 14 -18.32 -11.27 -5.15
C GLY A 14 -17.30 -11.44 -4.01
N ALA A 15 -17.69 -12.05 -2.90
CA ALA A 15 -16.80 -12.25 -1.75
C ALA A 15 -16.27 -13.69 -1.61
N ALA A 16 -16.78 -14.66 -2.38
CA ALA A 16 -16.48 -16.08 -2.17
C ALA A 16 -15.62 -16.73 -3.26
N VAL A 17 -15.32 -16.05 -4.37
CA VAL A 17 -14.65 -16.67 -5.53
C VAL A 17 -13.12 -16.73 -5.41
N VAL A 18 -12.51 -16.09 -4.40
CA VAL A 18 -11.06 -16.11 -4.22
C VAL A 18 -10.55 -17.30 -3.37
N ALA A 19 -11.44 -18.05 -2.74
CA ALA A 19 -11.04 -19.11 -1.78
C ALA A 19 -11.13 -20.56 -2.30
N LEU A 20 -11.61 -20.82 -3.52
CA LEU A 20 -11.97 -22.18 -3.96
C LEU A 20 -11.20 -22.75 -5.15
N SER A 21 -10.16 -22.08 -5.65
CA SER A 21 -9.39 -22.60 -6.83
C SER A 21 -8.08 -23.33 -6.47
N LEU A 22 -7.84 -23.74 -5.21
CA LEU A 22 -6.61 -24.42 -4.82
C LEU A 22 -6.84 -25.74 -4.03
N ALA A 23 -7.95 -26.44 -4.26
CA ALA A 23 -8.12 -27.82 -3.80
C ALA A 23 -7.95 -28.77 -4.99
N GLY A 24 -6.70 -28.95 -5.44
CA GLY A 24 -6.34 -29.89 -6.50
C GLY A 24 -4.88 -30.27 -6.44
N CYS A 25 -4.58 -31.39 -5.78
CA CYS A 25 -3.45 -32.31 -5.93
C CYS A 25 -2.03 -31.76 -6.11
N GLY A 26 -1.16 -32.06 -5.16
CA GLY A 26 0.29 -32.05 -5.32
C GLY A 26 1.02 -31.22 -4.27
N GLY A 27 1.52 -31.92 -3.23
CA GLY A 27 2.21 -31.29 -2.10
C GLY A 27 3.44 -30.49 -2.48
N THR A 28 3.29 -29.20 -2.51
CA THR A 28 4.32 -28.22 -2.24
C THR A 28 3.65 -27.17 -1.37
N TYR A 29 4.14 -26.97 -0.15
CA TYR A 29 3.72 -25.89 0.72
C TYR A 29 4.07 -24.58 0.04
N ALA A 30 3.16 -24.05 -0.77
CA ALA A 30 3.23 -22.66 -1.16
C ALA A 30 2.89 -21.83 0.10
N PRO A 31 3.72 -20.85 0.48
CA PRO A 31 3.36 -19.95 1.56
C PRO A 31 2.00 -19.32 1.26
N PRO A 32 1.14 -19.12 2.27
CA PRO A 32 -0.18 -18.52 2.06
C PRO A 32 0.00 -17.19 1.32
N ALA A 33 -0.79 -16.98 0.27
CA ALA A 33 -0.79 -15.73 -0.46
C ALA A 33 -1.02 -14.58 0.54
N PRO A 34 -0.29 -13.45 0.38
CA PRO A 34 -0.48 -12.29 1.25
C PRO A 34 -1.96 -11.92 1.30
N ALA A 35 -2.50 -11.74 2.50
CA ALA A 35 -3.89 -11.31 2.65
C ALA A 35 -4.10 -9.99 1.92
N ALA A 36 -5.08 -9.94 1.04
CA ALA A 36 -5.44 -8.69 0.36
C ALA A 36 -5.84 -7.64 1.42
N PRO A 37 -5.44 -6.37 1.24
CA PRO A 37 -5.85 -5.31 2.14
C PRO A 37 -7.37 -5.20 2.14
N THR A 38 -7.95 -4.85 3.28
CA THR A 38 -9.38 -4.69 3.47
C THR A 38 -9.69 -3.25 3.88
N GLY A 39 -10.95 -2.83 3.76
CA GLY A 39 -11.39 -1.53 4.23
C GLY A 39 -10.69 -0.34 3.52
N LYS A 40 -10.18 0.60 4.31
CA LYS A 40 -9.56 1.83 3.80
C LYS A 40 -8.32 1.57 2.95
N GLU A 41 -7.48 0.63 3.34
CA GLU A 41 -6.25 0.28 2.60
C GLU A 41 -6.55 -0.30 1.22
N ALA A 42 -7.64 -1.06 1.07
CA ALA A 42 -8.06 -1.58 -0.24
C ALA A 42 -8.46 -0.43 -1.20
N LYS A 43 -9.12 0.61 -0.68
CA LYS A 43 -9.48 1.79 -1.47
C LYS A 43 -8.25 2.61 -1.88
N VAL A 44 -7.27 2.74 -1.01
CA VAL A 44 -6.00 3.39 -1.34
C VAL A 44 -5.25 2.60 -2.41
N LEU A 45 -5.22 1.26 -2.32
CA LEU A 45 -4.61 0.41 -3.35
C LEU A 45 -5.32 0.59 -4.70
N GLU A 46 -6.65 0.64 -4.69
CA GLU A 46 -7.43 0.93 -5.89
C GLU A 46 -7.03 2.28 -6.50
N ALA A 47 -6.93 3.33 -5.69
CA ALA A 47 -6.51 4.67 -6.13
C ALA A 47 -5.10 4.67 -6.74
N ILE A 48 -4.14 4.01 -6.09
CA ILE A 48 -2.77 3.89 -6.61
C ILE A 48 -2.77 3.13 -7.94
N ASN A 49 -3.50 2.02 -8.06
CA ASN A 49 -3.58 1.26 -9.30
C ASN A 49 -4.31 2.04 -10.42
N LYS A 50 -5.32 2.84 -10.11
CA LYS A 50 -5.93 3.77 -11.07
C LYS A 50 -4.93 4.82 -11.57
N TYR A 51 -4.14 5.40 -10.65
CA TYR A 51 -3.07 6.33 -11.01
C TYR A 51 -2.04 5.69 -11.96
N ARG A 52 -1.68 4.43 -11.72
CA ARG A 52 -0.75 3.66 -12.56
C ARG A 52 -1.31 3.32 -13.95
N GLY A 53 -2.61 3.38 -14.15
CA GLY A 53 -3.27 3.17 -15.43
C GLY A 53 -3.09 1.75 -15.98
N ALA A 54 -2.47 1.61 -17.16
CA ALA A 54 -2.29 0.34 -17.85
C ALA A 54 -1.13 -0.54 -17.30
N LEU A 55 -0.40 -0.06 -16.29
CA LEU A 55 0.67 -0.85 -15.67
C LEU A 55 0.08 -2.02 -14.86
N PRO A 56 0.85 -3.12 -14.65
CA PRO A 56 0.43 -4.19 -13.77
C PRO A 56 0.07 -3.66 -12.38
N ALA A 57 -1.04 -4.16 -11.82
CA ALA A 57 -1.47 -3.78 -10.48
C ALA A 57 -0.41 -4.18 -9.45
N LEU A 58 -0.27 -3.33 -8.42
CA LEU A 58 0.62 -3.62 -7.30
C LEU A 58 0.05 -4.75 -6.45
N THR A 59 0.93 -5.65 -6.02
CA THR A 59 0.60 -6.75 -5.11
C THR A 59 0.89 -6.34 -3.67
N PRO A 60 -0.09 -6.40 -2.77
CA PRO A 60 0.13 -6.18 -1.35
C PRO A 60 1.10 -7.20 -0.77
N ASP A 61 2.06 -6.72 0.06
CA ASP A 61 3.00 -7.61 0.74
C ASP A 61 3.15 -7.23 2.23
N SER A 62 2.66 -8.11 3.12
CA SER A 62 2.75 -7.94 4.57
C SER A 62 4.17 -8.11 5.11
N GLY A 63 5.10 -8.67 4.35
CA GLY A 63 6.51 -8.71 4.73
C GLY A 63 7.13 -7.31 4.88
N LEU A 64 6.53 -6.28 4.27
CA LEU A 64 6.89 -4.87 4.48
C LEU A 64 6.32 -4.27 5.79
N ASP A 65 5.51 -4.98 6.58
CA ASP A 65 4.92 -4.46 7.83
C ASP A 65 5.95 -3.95 8.86
N PRO A 66 7.12 -4.58 9.07
CA PRO A 66 8.13 -4.03 9.97
C PRO A 66 8.60 -2.65 9.56
N ALA A 67 8.89 -2.45 8.27
CA ALA A 67 9.29 -1.17 7.70
C ALA A 67 8.13 -0.16 7.75
N MET A 68 6.91 -0.58 7.42
CA MET A 68 5.72 0.26 7.44
C MET A 68 5.38 0.79 8.85
N LYS A 69 5.66 0.04 9.93
CA LYS A 69 5.51 0.53 11.31
C LYS A 69 6.40 1.75 11.58
N ILE A 70 7.61 1.78 11.02
CA ILE A 70 8.51 2.94 11.13
C ILE A 70 7.95 4.11 10.31
N VAL A 71 7.47 3.86 9.09
CA VAL A 71 6.84 4.88 8.23
C VAL A 71 5.66 5.56 8.92
N VAL A 72 4.78 4.79 9.56
CA VAL A 72 3.62 5.35 10.28
C VAL A 72 4.06 6.22 11.46
N LYS A 73 5.09 5.81 12.21
CA LYS A 73 5.64 6.63 13.31
C LYS A 73 6.25 7.94 12.79
N LEU A 74 6.99 7.89 11.68
CA LEU A 74 7.51 9.09 11.01
C LEU A 74 6.37 10.01 10.59
N ALA A 75 5.34 9.46 9.93
CA ALA A 75 4.19 10.22 9.44
C ALA A 75 3.39 10.90 10.56
N LYS A 76 3.32 10.28 11.75
CA LYS A 76 2.67 10.86 12.95
C LYS A 76 3.53 11.88 13.68
N GLY A 77 4.84 11.95 13.40
CA GLY A 77 5.80 12.71 14.17
C GLY A 77 6.18 12.06 15.50
N ASP A 78 5.90 10.75 15.67
CA ASP A 78 6.27 10.00 16.88
C ASP A 78 7.78 9.76 16.97
N ILE A 79 8.47 9.80 15.85
CA ILE A 79 9.93 9.72 15.70
C ILE A 79 10.41 10.75 14.68
N GLU A 80 11.65 11.19 14.83
CA GLU A 80 12.27 12.15 13.92
C GLU A 80 12.66 11.51 12.58
N TYR A 81 12.62 12.30 11.53
CA TYR A 81 13.19 11.95 10.23
C TYR A 81 14.69 12.25 10.26
N ASN A 82 15.48 11.30 10.70
CA ASN A 82 16.92 11.39 10.80
C ASN A 82 17.59 10.13 10.24
N GLU A 83 18.92 10.18 10.11
CA GLU A 83 19.71 9.07 9.54
C GLU A 83 19.48 7.75 10.28
N ALA A 84 19.40 7.77 11.62
CA ALA A 84 19.22 6.56 12.42
C ALA A 84 17.88 5.87 12.11
N ASN A 85 16.79 6.65 12.04
CA ASN A 85 15.46 6.11 11.74
C ASN A 85 15.33 5.69 10.26
N MET A 86 16.01 6.36 9.33
CA MET A 86 16.08 5.94 7.93
C MET A 86 16.87 4.65 7.76
N ASN A 87 18.00 4.50 8.47
CA ASN A 87 18.76 3.26 8.49
C ASN A 87 17.94 2.10 9.08
N ALA A 88 17.17 2.36 10.15
CA ALA A 88 16.25 1.37 10.71
C ALA A 88 15.15 0.96 9.70
N LEU A 89 14.63 1.91 8.94
CA LEU A 89 13.64 1.63 7.87
C LEU A 89 14.26 0.74 6.78
N VAL A 90 15.45 1.07 6.30
CA VAL A 90 16.18 0.28 5.29
C VAL A 90 16.49 -1.12 5.82
N ALA A 91 16.95 -1.24 7.07
CA ALA A 91 17.22 -2.54 7.70
C ALA A 91 15.94 -3.40 7.84
N ALA A 92 14.81 -2.77 8.19
CA ALA A 92 13.52 -3.46 8.29
C ALA A 92 12.96 -3.92 6.94
N ALA A 93 13.49 -3.40 5.83
CA ALA A 93 13.12 -3.75 4.47
C ALA A 93 14.26 -4.46 3.71
N ALA A 94 15.27 -5.00 4.41
CA ALA A 94 16.48 -5.57 3.80
C ALA A 94 16.21 -6.75 2.84
N ASP A 95 15.09 -7.47 3.04
CA ASP A 95 14.67 -8.57 2.16
C ASP A 95 14.08 -8.10 0.81
N TYR A 96 14.02 -6.78 0.60
CA TYR A 96 13.42 -6.20 -0.59
C TYR A 96 14.44 -5.40 -1.40
N LYS A 97 14.29 -5.43 -2.73
CA LYS A 97 15.06 -4.61 -3.67
C LYS A 97 14.21 -3.47 -4.21
N GLY A 98 14.87 -2.38 -4.57
CA GLY A 98 14.21 -1.24 -5.19
C GLY A 98 13.19 -0.55 -4.27
N ILE A 99 13.39 -0.63 -2.95
CA ILE A 99 12.59 0.12 -1.98
C ILE A 99 12.71 1.61 -2.30
N TRP A 100 11.56 2.26 -2.41
CA TRP A 100 11.49 3.71 -2.56
C TRP A 100 11.20 4.38 -1.22
N LYS A 101 11.51 5.68 -1.12
CA LYS A 101 11.11 6.47 0.03
C LYS A 101 9.60 6.35 0.26
N PRO A 102 9.13 6.50 1.51
CA PRO A 102 7.69 6.41 1.79
C PRO A 102 6.88 7.45 1.03
N ILE A 103 5.79 7.01 0.41
CA ILE A 103 4.81 7.87 -0.26
C ILE A 103 3.78 8.33 0.76
N GLY A 104 3.30 9.56 0.64
CA GLY A 104 2.27 10.13 1.50
C GLY A 104 2.81 10.93 2.69
N ILE A 105 4.12 11.11 2.76
CA ILE A 105 4.77 12.03 3.73
C ILE A 105 5.67 13.02 3.00
N ARG A 106 5.82 14.20 3.59
CA ARG A 106 6.72 15.26 3.10
C ARG A 106 7.65 15.70 4.22
N MET A 107 8.86 16.03 3.86
CA MET A 107 9.82 16.72 4.71
C MET A 107 9.82 18.20 4.37
N ASP A 108 9.67 19.04 5.37
CA ASP A 108 9.96 20.46 5.22
C ASP A 108 11.48 20.67 5.39
N ASN A 109 12.06 21.57 4.58
CA ASN A 109 13.52 21.75 4.47
C ASN A 109 14.22 22.04 5.81
N ASP A 110 13.50 22.59 6.79
CA ASP A 110 14.03 22.96 8.09
C ASP A 110 13.50 22.07 9.24
N SER A 111 12.79 20.98 8.92
CA SER A 111 12.15 20.12 9.91
C SER A 111 12.80 18.77 9.99
N THR A 112 12.98 18.27 11.21
CA THR A 112 13.34 16.87 11.48
C THR A 112 12.12 15.95 11.52
N HIS A 113 10.91 16.49 11.29
CA HIS A 113 9.67 15.74 11.32
C HIS A 113 9.04 15.64 9.94
N ALA A 114 8.51 14.48 9.64
CA ALA A 114 7.71 14.28 8.44
C ALA A 114 6.26 14.75 8.68
N THR A 115 5.65 15.34 7.64
CA THR A 115 4.25 15.74 7.66
C THR A 115 3.45 14.83 6.72
N PRO A 116 2.33 14.22 7.18
CA PRO A 116 1.48 13.43 6.30
C PRO A 116 0.75 14.35 5.31
N VAL A 117 0.74 13.95 4.02
CA VAL A 117 0.14 14.79 2.96
C VAL A 117 -0.98 14.09 2.19
N CYS A 118 -1.04 12.77 2.21
CA CYS A 118 -2.07 12.02 1.49
C CYS A 118 -3.28 11.78 2.39
N VAL A 119 -4.32 12.62 2.23
CA VAL A 119 -5.59 12.48 2.94
C VAL A 119 -6.39 11.32 2.33
N TYR A 120 -6.99 10.50 3.19
CA TYR A 120 -7.88 9.42 2.77
C TYR A 120 -9.23 9.97 2.30
N SER A 121 -9.76 9.39 1.23
CA SER A 121 -11.14 9.58 0.75
C SER A 121 -11.76 8.21 0.46
N ASP A 122 -13.07 8.08 0.65
CA ASP A 122 -13.81 6.88 0.24
C ASP A 122 -13.93 6.76 -1.29
N ASN A 123 -13.61 7.83 -2.03
CA ASN A 123 -13.57 7.85 -3.48
C ASN A 123 -12.13 7.62 -3.98
N ALA A 124 -11.88 6.43 -4.53
CA ALA A 124 -10.57 6.07 -5.08
C ALA A 124 -10.17 6.92 -6.30
N GLU A 125 -11.12 7.44 -7.06
CA GLU A 125 -10.86 8.29 -8.22
C GLU A 125 -10.35 9.67 -7.80
N ASP A 126 -10.98 10.29 -6.80
CA ASP A 126 -10.53 11.56 -6.23
C ASP A 126 -9.14 11.43 -5.63
N MET A 127 -8.86 10.32 -4.91
CA MET A 127 -7.52 10.05 -4.39
C MET A 127 -6.50 9.89 -5.53
N ALA A 128 -6.83 9.14 -6.60
CA ALA A 128 -5.94 8.96 -7.75
C ALA A 128 -5.63 10.29 -8.45
N LEU A 129 -6.63 11.14 -8.65
CA LEU A 129 -6.45 12.48 -9.24
C LEU A 129 -5.59 13.38 -8.35
N SER A 130 -5.77 13.32 -7.04
CA SER A 130 -5.00 14.12 -6.09
C SER A 130 -3.51 13.77 -6.08
N LEU A 131 -3.12 12.54 -6.43
CA LEU A 131 -1.71 12.12 -6.47
C LEU A 131 -0.87 12.97 -7.41
N ASN A 132 -1.43 13.45 -8.53
CA ASN A 132 -0.71 14.35 -9.45
C ASN A 132 -0.24 15.66 -8.79
N ASN A 133 -0.97 16.12 -7.76
CA ASN A 133 -0.67 17.38 -7.07
C ASN A 133 0.15 17.14 -5.78
N LEU A 134 0.04 15.96 -5.19
CA LEU A 134 0.65 15.64 -3.91
C LEU A 134 2.05 15.03 -4.04
N LEU A 135 2.30 14.28 -5.13
CA LEU A 135 3.56 13.59 -5.36
C LEU A 135 4.58 14.50 -6.07
N ASP A 136 5.82 14.39 -5.65
CA ASP A 136 6.93 14.97 -6.41
C ASP A 136 7.22 14.14 -7.69
N GLU A 137 8.04 14.68 -8.57
CA GLU A 137 8.35 14.04 -9.86
C GLU A 137 9.05 12.67 -9.68
N GLY A 138 9.85 12.50 -8.61
CA GLY A 138 10.49 11.22 -8.28
C GLY A 138 9.47 10.17 -7.88
N ASP A 139 8.50 10.52 -7.04
CA ASP A 139 7.42 9.62 -6.62
C ASP A 139 6.53 9.24 -7.80
N LYS A 140 6.19 10.21 -8.66
CA LYS A 140 5.43 9.96 -9.91
C LYS A 140 6.17 8.99 -10.83
N ALA A 141 7.46 9.22 -11.05
CA ALA A 141 8.28 8.35 -11.89
C ALA A 141 8.36 6.93 -11.32
N LYS A 142 8.51 6.76 -10.00
CA LYS A 142 8.54 5.44 -9.36
C LYS A 142 7.19 4.74 -9.44
N LEU A 143 6.09 5.40 -9.12
CA LEU A 143 4.76 4.80 -9.24
C LEU A 143 4.42 4.43 -10.69
N SER A 144 4.93 5.16 -11.67
CA SER A 144 4.76 4.88 -13.09
C SER A 144 5.77 3.86 -13.64
N SER A 145 6.61 3.25 -12.80
CA SER A 145 7.56 2.22 -13.22
C SER A 145 6.93 0.83 -13.19
N SER A 146 7.12 0.06 -14.28
CA SER A 146 6.74 -1.36 -14.34
C SER A 146 7.62 -2.25 -13.45
N ALA A 147 8.79 -1.78 -13.03
CA ALA A 147 9.65 -2.50 -12.10
C ALA A 147 9.05 -2.61 -10.70
N ILE A 148 8.22 -1.63 -10.29
CA ILE A 148 7.54 -1.66 -9.00
C ILE A 148 6.36 -2.63 -9.06
N THR A 149 6.40 -3.66 -8.21
CA THR A 149 5.39 -4.73 -8.18
C THR A 149 4.74 -4.94 -6.82
N LEU A 150 5.41 -4.53 -5.74
CA LEU A 150 4.95 -4.75 -4.37
C LEU A 150 4.59 -3.44 -3.68
N VAL A 151 3.61 -3.51 -2.78
CA VAL A 151 3.19 -2.37 -1.97
C VAL A 151 2.73 -2.83 -0.58
N ASN A 152 3.00 -2.00 0.42
CA ASN A 152 2.32 -2.04 1.72
C ASN A 152 1.68 -0.68 1.97
N ILE A 153 0.46 -0.66 2.47
CA ILE A 153 -0.33 0.55 2.69
C ILE A 153 -0.84 0.51 4.13
N LYS A 154 -0.78 1.65 4.81
CA LYS A 154 -1.45 1.85 6.10
C LYS A 154 -2.20 3.17 6.11
N THR A 155 -3.38 3.13 6.70
CA THR A 155 -4.15 4.32 7.06
C THR A 155 -4.01 4.60 8.55
N PHE A 156 -4.03 5.86 8.94
CA PHE A 156 -3.93 6.28 10.34
C PHE A 156 -4.59 7.63 10.57
N GLU A 157 -5.05 7.85 11.80
CA GLU A 157 -5.60 9.12 12.22
C GLU A 157 -4.47 10.04 12.75
N HIS A 158 -4.47 11.30 12.30
CA HIS A 158 -3.61 12.35 12.80
C HIS A 158 -4.39 13.67 12.85
N LYS A 159 -4.47 14.28 14.03
CA LYS A 159 -5.21 15.56 14.28
C LYS A 159 -6.64 15.55 13.71
N GLY A 160 -7.35 14.44 13.88
CA GLY A 160 -8.75 14.30 13.46
C GLY A 160 -8.96 14.06 11.96
N THR A 161 -7.90 13.87 11.20
CA THR A 161 -7.95 13.54 9.77
C THR A 161 -7.35 12.17 9.52
N THR A 162 -8.01 11.35 8.69
CA THR A 162 -7.44 10.09 8.22
C THR A 162 -6.46 10.36 7.09
N TYR A 163 -5.22 9.91 7.26
CA TYR A 163 -4.18 9.91 6.24
C TYR A 163 -3.82 8.50 5.84
N TRP A 164 -3.11 8.37 4.73
CA TRP A 164 -2.52 7.12 4.31
C TRP A 164 -1.08 7.30 3.87
N VAL A 165 -0.30 6.24 4.01
CA VAL A 165 1.07 6.12 3.54
C VAL A 165 1.25 4.81 2.80
N ALA A 166 2.16 4.78 1.84
CA ALA A 166 2.53 3.58 1.11
C ALA A 166 4.05 3.41 1.05
N LEU A 167 4.49 2.16 1.13
CA LEU A 167 5.86 1.75 0.87
C LEU A 167 5.83 0.80 -0.33
N ILE A 168 6.63 1.08 -1.34
CA ILE A 168 6.67 0.32 -2.60
C ILE A 168 8.05 -0.30 -2.83
N ALA A 169 8.07 -1.45 -3.49
CA ALA A 169 9.28 -2.18 -3.80
C ALA A 169 9.21 -2.84 -5.18
N GLU A 170 10.38 -3.10 -5.78
CA GLU A 170 10.48 -3.84 -7.04
C GLU A 170 10.24 -5.34 -6.84
N GLY A 171 10.62 -5.89 -5.69
CA GLY A 171 10.47 -7.30 -5.37
C GLY A 171 11.27 -7.71 -4.15
N LYS A 172 11.27 -9.01 -3.85
CA LYS A 172 12.13 -9.58 -2.81
C LYS A 172 13.54 -9.83 -3.34
N VAL A 173 14.53 -9.63 -2.49
CA VAL A 173 15.85 -10.20 -2.72
C VAL A 173 15.66 -11.72 -2.63
N LYS A 174 16.11 -12.48 -3.64
CA LYS A 174 15.92 -13.94 -3.62
C LYS A 174 16.42 -14.53 -2.30
N PRO A 175 15.67 -15.52 -1.73
CA PRO A 175 16.13 -16.27 -0.60
C PRO A 175 17.41 -17.04 -0.92
#